data_8d7b1b90c2b3fc92865f6280e7f062c5
#
_entry.id   8d7b1b90c2b3fc92865f6280e7f062c5
#
_cell.length_a   1.000
_cell.length_b   1.000
_cell.length_c   1.000
_cell.angle_alpha   90.00
_cell.angle_beta   90.00
_cell.angle_gamma   90.00
#
_symmetry.space_group_name_H-M   'P 1'
#
loop_
_entity.id
_entity.type
_entity.pdbx_description
1 polymer ?
#
loop_
_entity_poly.entity_id
_entity_poly.type
_entity_poly.pdbx_seq_one_letter_code
_entity_poly.pdbx_strand_id
1 'polypeptide(L)'
;MMNPFTPGATVSRAVTGSSASVALGAGGGLQVMVTSAAGNTIAFIKFGTSSVTAAVTDTPILPGTVQVFTIATTVTHVAAIGTTATTLYFTTGDGE
;
A
#
# COMPACT_ATOMS: atom_id res chain seq x y z
N MET A 1 -17.60 -13.39 14.99
CA MET A 1 -17.23 -12.00 14.96
C MET A 1 -15.90 -11.77 14.25
N MET A 2 -15.89 -10.84 13.38
CA MET A 2 -14.67 -10.52 12.66
C MET A 2 -13.83 -9.53 13.46
N ASN A 3 -12.54 -9.59 13.25
CA ASN A 3 -11.63 -8.63 13.86
C ASN A 3 -11.61 -7.36 13.03
N PRO A 4 -12.00 -6.24 13.60
CA PRO A 4 -11.87 -5.00 12.88
C PRO A 4 -10.40 -4.64 12.71
N PHE A 5 -10.10 -4.03 11.57
CA PHE A 5 -8.78 -3.48 11.36
C PHE A 5 -8.65 -2.22 12.22
N THR A 6 -7.63 -2.18 13.06
CA THR A 6 -7.37 -1.02 13.90
C THR A 6 -6.31 -0.16 13.20
N PRO A 7 -6.69 0.95 12.59
CA PRO A 7 -5.74 1.75 11.82
C PRO A 7 -4.73 2.45 12.73
N GLY A 8 -3.50 2.44 12.29
CA GLY A 8 -2.43 3.21 12.92
C GLY A 8 -2.18 4.49 12.13
N ALA A 9 -1.02 4.56 11.48
CA ALA A 9 -0.64 5.74 10.71
C ALA A 9 -0.96 5.54 9.23
N THR A 10 -1.34 6.61 8.56
CA THR A 10 -1.61 6.60 7.11
C THR A 10 -0.56 7.43 6.40
N VAL A 11 -0.01 6.86 5.32
CA VAL A 11 0.86 7.58 4.39
C VAL A 11 0.24 7.47 3.01
N SER A 12 0.53 8.43 2.17
CA SER A 12 0.06 8.42 0.79
C SER A 12 1.22 8.48 -0.17
N ARG A 13 0.99 7.98 -1.37
CA ARG A 13 2.01 8.03 -2.42
C ARG A 13 1.36 8.31 -3.76
N ALA A 14 1.85 9.34 -4.41
CA ALA A 14 1.48 9.60 -5.80
C ALA A 14 2.16 8.54 -6.67
N VAL A 15 1.37 7.84 -7.46
CA VAL A 15 1.83 6.73 -8.29
C VAL A 15 1.90 7.20 -9.72
N THR A 16 3.02 6.92 -10.37
CA THR A 16 3.23 7.30 -11.77
C THR A 16 3.73 6.08 -12.55
N GLY A 17 4.11 6.28 -13.79
CA GLY A 17 4.70 5.22 -14.60
C GLY A 17 6.09 4.80 -14.18
N SER A 18 6.65 5.44 -13.16
CA SER A 18 7.93 5.04 -12.57
C SER A 18 7.69 4.56 -11.16
N SER A 19 8.37 3.48 -10.76
CA SER A 19 8.24 2.96 -9.41
C SER A 19 8.71 4.00 -8.40
N ALA A 20 7.93 4.16 -7.33
CA ALA A 20 8.28 5.04 -6.22
C ALA A 20 7.90 4.35 -4.91
N SER A 21 8.75 4.49 -3.91
CA SER A 21 8.51 3.87 -2.63
C SER A 21 8.19 4.92 -1.57
N VAL A 22 7.54 4.48 -0.51
CA VAL A 22 7.25 5.33 0.64
C VAL A 22 7.41 4.49 1.90
N ALA A 23 7.92 5.11 2.95
CA ALA A 23 8.04 4.46 4.24
C ALA A 23 6.66 4.30 4.85
N LEU A 24 6.37 3.10 5.37
CA LEU A 24 5.12 2.86 6.08
C LEU A 24 5.17 3.54 7.43
N GLY A 25 3.99 3.95 7.90
CA GLY A 25 3.89 4.65 9.17
C GLY A 25 4.33 3.79 10.34
N ALA A 26 4.92 4.44 11.34
CA ALA A 26 5.34 3.76 12.55
C ALA A 26 4.14 3.41 13.41
N GLY A 27 4.33 2.45 14.31
CA GLY A 27 3.31 2.09 15.27
C GLY A 27 2.22 1.19 14.72
N GLY A 28 2.34 0.75 13.49
CA GLY A 28 1.39 -0.18 12.92
C GLY A 28 1.68 -1.60 13.36
N GLY A 29 0.69 -2.46 13.17
CA GLY A 29 0.86 -3.89 13.37
C GLY A 29 1.46 -4.54 12.14
N LEU A 30 1.05 -5.76 11.89
CA LEU A 30 1.56 -6.55 10.79
C LEU A 30 0.67 -6.48 9.56
N GLN A 31 -0.22 -5.50 9.48
CA GLN A 31 -1.14 -5.37 8.36
C GLN A 31 -1.12 -3.97 7.80
N VAL A 32 -1.38 -3.87 6.51
CA VAL A 32 -1.47 -2.60 5.81
C VAL A 32 -2.76 -2.59 4.99
N MET A 33 -3.58 -1.58 5.24
CA MET A 33 -4.77 -1.36 4.44
C MET A 33 -4.42 -0.42 3.29
N VAL A 34 -4.65 -0.86 2.07
CA VAL A 34 -4.37 -0.08 0.87
C VAL A 34 -5.68 0.42 0.30
N THR A 35 -5.80 1.72 0.17
CA THR A 35 -7.02 2.36 -0.33
C THR A 35 -6.72 3.07 -1.65
N SER A 36 -7.53 2.76 -2.65
CA SER A 36 -7.47 3.42 -3.95
C SER A 36 -8.82 4.06 -4.23
N ALA A 37 -8.83 5.36 -4.47
CA ALA A 37 -10.07 6.09 -4.72
C ALA A 37 -10.69 5.70 -6.05
N ALA A 38 -12.00 5.93 -6.19
CA ALA A 38 -12.75 5.50 -7.37
C ALA A 38 -12.28 6.17 -8.66
N GLY A 39 -11.71 7.35 -8.57
CA GLY A 39 -11.21 8.06 -9.76
C GLY A 39 -9.79 7.67 -10.18
N ASN A 40 -9.16 6.77 -9.43
CA ASN A 40 -7.82 6.33 -9.75
C ASN A 40 -7.79 5.37 -10.93
N THR A 41 -6.58 5.04 -11.38
CA THR A 41 -6.34 3.95 -12.32
C THR A 41 -5.71 2.79 -11.60
N ILE A 42 -5.57 1.66 -12.29
CA ILE A 42 -4.93 0.48 -11.69
C ILE A 42 -3.48 0.79 -11.34
N ALA A 43 -3.05 0.33 -10.18
CA ALA A 43 -1.68 0.45 -9.72
C ALA A 43 -1.18 -0.92 -9.28
N PHE A 44 0.13 -1.06 -9.16
CA PHE A 44 0.75 -2.32 -8.74
C PHE A 44 1.69 -2.00 -7.59
N ILE A 45 1.67 -2.82 -6.56
CA ILE A 45 2.46 -2.56 -5.36
C ILE A 45 3.33 -3.74 -5.00
N LYS A 46 4.41 -3.44 -4.28
CA LYS A 46 5.30 -4.45 -3.71
C LYS A 46 5.80 -3.96 -2.38
N PHE A 47 5.74 -4.82 -1.37
CA PHE A 47 6.24 -4.51 -0.05
C PHE A 47 7.69 -4.94 0.08
N GLY A 48 8.47 -4.19 0.85
CA GLY A 48 9.86 -4.52 1.06
C GLY A 48 10.55 -3.54 1.98
N THR A 49 11.83 -3.32 1.71
CA THR A 49 12.64 -2.37 2.45
C THR A 49 12.83 -1.09 1.63
N SER A 50 13.72 -0.21 2.07
CA SER A 50 13.91 1.10 1.44
C SER A 50 14.33 1.03 -0.03
N SER A 51 14.85 -0.12 -0.47
CA SER A 51 15.26 -0.30 -1.87
C SER A 51 14.22 -1.01 -2.72
N VAL A 52 13.03 -1.24 -2.20
CA VAL A 52 11.98 -1.98 -2.94
C VAL A 52 11.55 -1.19 -4.18
N THR A 53 11.36 -1.93 -5.28
CA THR A 53 10.81 -1.36 -6.52
C THR A 53 9.65 -2.21 -6.97
N ALA A 54 8.62 -1.57 -7.53
CA ALA A 54 7.45 -2.24 -8.04
C ALA A 54 7.51 -2.35 -9.56
N ALA A 55 6.84 -3.36 -10.09
CA ALA A 55 6.69 -3.56 -11.52
C ALA A 55 5.23 -3.86 -11.83
N VAL A 56 4.85 -3.73 -13.10
CA VAL A 56 3.46 -3.98 -13.52
C VAL A 56 3.06 -5.44 -13.42
N THR A 57 3.97 -6.29 -13.02
CA THR A 57 3.69 -7.71 -12.74
C THR A 57 3.48 -7.98 -11.26
N ASP A 58 3.55 -6.96 -10.42
CA ASP A 58 3.34 -7.13 -8.98
C ASP A 58 1.84 -7.09 -8.65
N THR A 59 1.51 -6.98 -7.37
CA THR A 59 0.13 -7.07 -6.90
C THR A 59 -0.70 -5.90 -7.40
N PRO A 60 -1.78 -6.14 -8.15
CA PRO A 60 -2.61 -5.06 -8.66
C PRO A 60 -3.55 -4.52 -7.59
N ILE A 61 -3.72 -3.21 -7.62
CA ILE A 61 -4.70 -2.50 -6.78
C ILE A 61 -5.67 -1.82 -7.72
N LEU A 62 -6.92 -2.25 -7.70
CA LEU A 62 -7.93 -1.71 -8.59
C LEU A 62 -8.48 -0.40 -8.03
N PRO A 63 -8.90 0.52 -8.90
CA PRO A 63 -9.51 1.77 -8.42
C PRO A 63 -10.80 1.51 -7.67
N GLY A 64 -11.05 2.32 -6.65
CA GLY A 64 -12.27 2.20 -5.86
C GLY A 64 -12.27 1.03 -4.89
N THR A 65 -11.10 0.44 -4.59
CA THR A 65 -11.03 -0.72 -3.71
C THR A 65 -10.24 -0.43 -2.46
N VAL A 66 -10.49 -1.25 -1.44
CA VAL A 66 -9.74 -1.25 -0.19
C VAL A 66 -9.34 -2.69 0.08
N GLN A 67 -8.05 -2.92 0.29
CA GLN A 67 -7.54 -4.26 0.55
C GLN A 67 -6.61 -4.21 1.76
N VAL A 68 -6.62 -5.27 2.55
CA VAL A 68 -5.76 -5.39 3.73
C VAL A 68 -4.77 -6.52 3.47
N PHE A 69 -3.49 -6.21 3.64
CA PHE A 69 -2.41 -7.17 3.45
C PHE A 69 -1.69 -7.42 4.75
N THR A 70 -1.32 -8.67 4.98
CA THR A 70 -0.44 -9.03 6.09
C THR A 70 1.00 -8.94 5.60
N ILE A 71 1.84 -8.26 6.35
CA ILE A 71 3.22 -8.04 5.99
C ILE A 71 4.14 -8.67 7.03
N ALA A 72 5.37 -9.00 6.59
CA ALA A 72 6.38 -9.50 7.51
C ALA A 72 6.94 -8.36 8.36
N THR A 73 7.50 -8.70 9.51
CA THR A 73 8.05 -7.69 10.42
C THR A 73 9.24 -6.94 9.83
N THR A 74 9.85 -7.50 8.79
CA THR A 74 10.98 -6.86 8.11
C THR A 74 10.55 -5.84 7.07
N VAL A 75 9.26 -5.77 6.75
CA VAL A 75 8.76 -4.83 5.75
C VAL A 75 8.65 -3.44 6.37
N THR A 76 9.30 -2.48 5.73
CA THR A 76 9.29 -1.09 6.19
C THR A 76 8.78 -0.11 5.13
N HIS A 77 8.73 -0.55 3.88
CA HIS A 77 8.38 0.32 2.75
C HIS A 77 7.44 -0.40 1.81
N VAL A 78 6.73 0.37 1.01
CA VAL A 78 5.94 -0.15 -0.09
C VAL A 78 6.29 0.67 -1.33
N ALA A 79 6.47 -0.01 -2.45
CA ALA A 79 6.68 0.64 -3.74
C ALA A 79 5.42 0.50 -4.57
N ALA A 80 5.18 1.48 -5.42
CA ALA A 80 3.99 1.47 -6.28
C ALA A 80 4.35 2.01 -7.66
N ILE A 81 3.68 1.47 -8.67
CA ILE A 81 3.83 1.89 -10.05
C ILE A 81 2.45 1.79 -10.71
N GLY A 82 2.18 2.67 -11.67
CA GLY A 82 0.92 2.67 -12.41
C GLY A 82 1.14 3.14 -13.82
N THR A 83 0.05 3.25 -14.57
CA THR A 83 0.13 3.69 -15.97
C THR A 83 -0.13 5.18 -16.11
N THR A 84 -0.89 5.76 -15.18
CA THR A 84 -1.14 7.19 -15.14
C THR A 84 -1.10 7.65 -13.69
N ALA A 85 -1.09 8.96 -13.49
CA ALA A 85 -1.02 9.51 -12.15
C ALA A 85 -2.23 9.07 -11.32
N THR A 86 -1.96 8.53 -10.13
CA THR A 86 -2.98 8.11 -9.18
C THR A 86 -2.39 8.24 -7.78
N THR A 87 -3.23 8.15 -6.76
CA THR A 87 -2.75 8.25 -5.39
C THR A 87 -3.27 7.08 -4.59
N LEU A 88 -2.37 6.40 -3.89
CA LEU A 88 -2.71 5.32 -2.99
C LEU A 88 -2.46 5.75 -1.56
N TYR A 89 -3.27 5.25 -0.65
CA TYR A 89 -3.13 5.50 0.77
C TYR A 89 -2.82 4.18 1.46
N PHE A 90 -1.79 4.18 2.28
CA PHE A 90 -1.34 2.99 2.99
C PHE A 90 -1.50 3.24 4.48
N THR A 91 -2.38 2.50 5.12
CA THR A 91 -2.64 2.64 6.55
C THR A 91 -2.14 1.37 7.25
N THR A 92 -1.11 1.52 8.08
CA THR A 92 -0.65 0.41 8.88
C THR A 92 -1.59 0.21 10.06
N GLY A 93 -1.71 -1.02 10.50
CA GLY A 93 -2.61 -1.30 11.60
C GLY A 93 -2.52 -2.74 12.01
N ASP A 94 -3.46 -3.09 12.86
CA ASP A 94 -3.54 -4.43 13.43
C ASP A 94 -4.94 -4.95 13.20
N GLY A 95 -5.05 -6.14 12.64
CA GLY A 95 -6.33 -6.76 12.37
C GLY A 95 -6.91 -7.50 13.56
N GLU A 96 -6.33 -7.36 14.68
CA GLU A 96 -6.68 -8.07 15.89
C GLU A 96 -8.02 -7.59 16.49
#